data_611bc650f17dbf36e6f5636cc34d77e8
#
_entry.id   611bc650f17dbf36e6f5636cc34d77e8
#
_cell.length_a   1.000
_cell.length_b   1.000
_cell.length_c   1.000
_cell.angle_alpha   90.00
_cell.angle_beta   90.00
_cell.angle_gamma   90.00
#
_symmetry.space_group_name_H-M   'P 1'
#
loop_
_entity.id
_entity.type
_entity.pdbx_description
1 polymer ?
#
loop_
_entity_poly.entity_id
_entity_poly.type
_entity_poly.pdbx_seq_one_letter_code
_entity_poly.pdbx_strand_id
1 'polypeptide(L)'
;MTLGQPGLLVASSGEAARRVSGGYVTSTESYDGHWEYMLDKTIRLSAFNPGFGGGTLVDFKGRMLGVVSLNLNDIGKFSLAIPGEYYLKAERELKQYGRVRTRRPRPWLGFYPQSFGGHVVIAGLVSGGPAEKSGLREGDIIVKAEQQEVRSRPELYRTIWQKAPGEQISLRILRDDEAIDLAVIGGNRWDFYRS
;
A
#
# COMPACT_ATOMS: atom_id res chain seq x y z
N MET A 1 -1.60 16.34 -11.99
CA MET A 1 -2.52 15.72 -12.97
C MET A 1 -3.95 15.99 -12.54
N THR A 2 -4.83 16.13 -13.50
CA THR A 2 -6.25 16.39 -13.30
C THR A 2 -7.09 15.25 -13.87
N LEU A 3 -8.31 15.10 -13.36
CA LEU A 3 -9.28 14.13 -13.87
C LEU A 3 -9.52 14.36 -15.37
N GLY A 4 -9.64 13.29 -16.14
CA GLY A 4 -9.81 13.36 -17.59
C GLY A 4 -8.55 13.68 -18.39
N GLN A 5 -7.43 13.96 -17.74
CA GLN A 5 -6.17 14.21 -18.44
C GLN A 5 -5.69 12.92 -19.11
N PRO A 6 -5.33 12.97 -20.41
CA PRO A 6 -4.79 11.80 -21.10
C PRO A 6 -3.35 11.49 -20.66
N GLY A 7 -3.02 10.21 -20.72
CA GLY A 7 -1.67 9.71 -20.40
C GLY A 7 -1.35 8.42 -21.13
N LEU A 8 -0.06 8.15 -21.27
CA LEU A 8 0.48 6.96 -21.90
C LEU A 8 1.31 6.16 -20.90
N LEU A 9 0.99 4.88 -20.75
CA LEU A 9 1.83 3.91 -20.06
C LEU A 9 2.85 3.37 -21.05
N VAL A 10 4.12 3.51 -20.73
CA VAL A 10 5.23 3.04 -21.58
C VAL A 10 6.07 2.05 -20.78
N ALA A 11 6.23 0.84 -21.30
CA ALA A 11 7.01 -0.20 -20.64
C ALA A 11 7.75 -1.08 -21.66
N SER A 12 8.76 -1.80 -21.20
CA SER A 12 9.38 -2.89 -21.92
C SER A 12 8.93 -4.21 -21.33
N SER A 13 8.34 -5.07 -22.14
CA SER A 13 7.88 -6.41 -21.72
C SER A 13 8.80 -7.54 -22.21
N GLY A 14 10.06 -7.23 -22.50
CA GLY A 14 11.09 -8.14 -23.02
C GLY A 14 12.21 -7.38 -23.69
N GLU A 15 13.25 -8.08 -24.14
CA GLU A 15 14.50 -7.47 -24.64
C GLU A 15 14.32 -6.50 -25.83
N ALA A 16 13.29 -6.70 -26.65
CA ALA A 16 13.08 -5.86 -27.85
C ALA A 16 11.67 -5.24 -27.93
N ALA A 17 10.75 -5.55 -27.02
CA ALA A 17 9.36 -5.14 -27.14
C ALA A 17 9.03 -3.96 -26.21
N ARG A 18 9.07 -2.76 -26.74
CA ARG A 18 8.45 -1.60 -26.10
C ARG A 18 6.97 -1.59 -26.39
N ARG A 19 6.16 -1.43 -25.35
CA ARG A 19 4.70 -1.38 -25.45
C ARG A 19 4.18 -0.07 -24.88
N VAL A 20 3.09 0.39 -25.46
CA VAL A 20 2.40 1.62 -25.04
C VAL A 20 0.92 1.32 -24.91
N SER A 21 0.31 1.84 -23.85
CA SER A 21 -1.14 1.82 -23.65
C SER A 21 -1.61 3.21 -23.26
N GLY A 22 -2.65 3.69 -23.90
CA GLY A 22 -3.22 5.01 -23.64
C GLY A 22 -4.51 4.97 -22.84
N GLY A 23 -4.73 5.99 -22.07
CA GLY A 23 -5.95 6.17 -21.28
C GLY A 23 -6.07 7.55 -20.66
N TYR A 24 -7.09 7.71 -19.84
CA TYR A 24 -7.38 8.97 -19.15
C TYR A 24 -7.30 8.77 -17.65
N VAL A 25 -6.92 9.82 -16.92
CA VAL A 25 -6.94 9.82 -15.46
C VAL A 25 -8.39 9.73 -14.99
N THR A 26 -8.68 8.67 -14.23
CA THR A 26 -10.01 8.39 -13.68
C THR A 26 -10.13 8.77 -12.22
N SER A 27 -9.00 8.81 -11.48
CA SER A 27 -8.94 9.25 -10.09
C SER A 27 -7.51 9.61 -9.69
N THR A 28 -7.38 10.50 -8.71
CA THR A 28 -6.11 10.83 -8.05
C THR A 28 -6.19 10.66 -6.52
N GLU A 29 -7.15 9.89 -6.06
CA GLU A 29 -7.39 9.63 -4.65
C GLU A 29 -6.33 8.73 -4.02
N SER A 30 -6.42 8.57 -2.70
CA SER A 30 -5.59 7.63 -1.95
C SER A 30 -5.84 6.19 -2.39
N TYR A 31 -4.86 5.35 -2.13
CA TYR A 31 -4.94 3.90 -2.33
C TYR A 31 -4.37 3.19 -1.10
N ASP A 32 -5.07 2.19 -0.62
CA ASP A 32 -4.63 1.30 0.44
C ASP A 32 -4.61 -0.17 -0.05
N GLY A 33 -3.50 -0.84 0.17
CA GLY A 33 -3.31 -2.26 -0.12
C GLY A 33 -3.41 -3.10 1.15
N HIS A 34 -3.89 -4.34 1.01
CA HIS A 34 -4.04 -5.26 2.13
C HIS A 34 -2.69 -5.74 2.74
N TRP A 35 -1.56 -5.42 2.11
CA TRP A 35 -0.21 -5.78 2.58
C TRP A 35 0.48 -4.64 3.37
N GLU A 36 -0.27 -3.90 4.17
CA GLU A 36 0.21 -2.76 4.97
C GLU A 36 0.87 -1.67 4.10
N TYR A 37 0.18 -1.26 3.07
CA TYR A 37 0.63 -0.24 2.15
C TYR A 37 -0.47 0.80 1.90
N MET A 38 -0.09 2.06 1.93
CA MET A 38 -1.00 3.16 1.60
C MET A 38 -0.23 4.30 0.93
N LEU A 39 -0.84 4.87 -0.09
CA LEU A 39 -0.47 6.13 -0.73
C LEU A 39 -1.58 7.14 -0.51
N ASP A 40 -1.20 8.34 -0.09
CA ASP A 40 -2.17 9.44 0.09
C ASP A 40 -2.71 9.94 -1.25
N LYS A 41 -1.94 9.76 -2.31
CA LYS A 41 -2.30 10.12 -3.68
C LYS A 41 -1.79 9.09 -4.67
N THR A 42 -2.63 8.75 -5.62
CA THR A 42 -2.29 7.87 -6.74
C THR A 42 -2.69 8.50 -8.06
N ILE A 43 -2.35 7.87 -9.16
CA ILE A 43 -2.90 8.19 -10.48
C ILE A 43 -3.53 6.91 -11.00
N ARG A 44 -4.86 6.91 -11.12
CA ARG A 44 -5.59 5.80 -11.74
C ARG A 44 -5.94 6.17 -13.16
N LEU A 45 -5.66 5.27 -14.09
CA LEU A 45 -5.92 5.46 -15.52
C LEU A 45 -6.79 4.35 -16.08
N SER A 46 -7.64 4.67 -17.04
CA SER A 46 -8.40 3.70 -17.81
C SER A 46 -7.55 2.89 -18.81
N ALA A 47 -6.24 3.14 -18.87
CA ALA A 47 -5.32 2.45 -19.76
C ALA A 47 -5.19 0.96 -19.39
N PHE A 48 -5.15 0.10 -20.39
CA PHE A 48 -4.88 -1.32 -20.21
C PHE A 48 -3.43 -1.54 -19.76
N ASN A 49 -3.21 -2.37 -18.75
CA ASN A 49 -1.90 -2.67 -18.17
C ASN A 49 -1.66 -4.19 -18.10
N PRO A 50 -1.13 -4.80 -19.15
CA PRO A 50 -0.83 -6.23 -19.19
C PRO A 50 0.55 -6.54 -18.55
N GLY A 51 0.80 -6.04 -17.32
CA GLY A 51 2.08 -6.27 -16.63
C GLY A 51 3.12 -5.18 -16.86
N PHE A 52 2.71 -3.92 -17.01
CA PHE A 52 3.62 -2.78 -17.17
C PHE A 52 4.21 -2.23 -15.86
N GLY A 53 4.17 -3.00 -14.77
CA GLY A 53 4.76 -2.61 -13.50
C GLY A 53 6.22 -2.18 -13.65
N GLY A 54 6.59 -1.03 -13.07
CA GLY A 54 7.90 -0.41 -13.24
C GLY A 54 8.04 0.48 -14.49
N GLY A 55 7.10 0.42 -15.42
CA GLY A 55 7.06 1.30 -16.60
C GLY A 55 6.75 2.75 -16.21
N THR A 56 6.78 3.63 -17.19
CA THR A 56 6.59 5.06 -17.00
C THR A 56 5.21 5.50 -17.47
N LEU A 57 4.54 6.29 -16.65
CA LEU A 57 3.41 7.10 -17.09
C LEU A 57 3.92 8.44 -17.59
N VAL A 58 3.59 8.80 -18.83
CA VAL A 58 3.96 10.07 -19.45
C VAL A 58 2.73 10.81 -20.00
N ASP A 59 2.85 12.13 -20.14
CA ASP A 59 1.91 12.91 -20.94
C ASP A 59 2.26 12.90 -22.44
N PHE A 60 1.42 13.49 -23.28
CA PHE A 60 1.67 13.58 -24.72
C PHE A 60 2.86 14.50 -25.13
N LYS A 61 3.45 15.19 -24.17
CA LYS A 61 4.69 15.94 -24.36
C LYS A 61 5.93 15.14 -23.94
N GLY A 62 5.74 13.86 -23.56
CA GLY A 62 6.81 12.99 -23.10
C GLY A 62 7.29 13.26 -21.66
N ARG A 63 6.59 14.10 -20.89
CA ARG A 63 6.98 14.40 -19.50
C ARG A 63 6.52 13.27 -18.60
N MET A 64 7.43 12.78 -17.77
CA MET A 64 7.13 11.74 -16.76
C MET A 64 6.17 12.29 -15.71
N LEU A 65 5.09 11.56 -15.48
CA LEU A 65 4.04 11.87 -14.51
C LEU A 65 4.09 10.92 -13.31
N GLY A 66 4.57 9.69 -13.52
CA GLY A 66 4.65 8.70 -12.48
C GLY A 66 5.23 7.37 -12.94
N VAL A 67 5.30 6.42 -12.01
CA VAL A 67 5.75 5.04 -12.26
C VAL A 67 4.54 4.11 -12.20
N VAL A 68 4.36 3.29 -13.23
CA VAL A 68 3.30 2.27 -13.28
C VAL A 68 3.54 1.25 -12.16
N SER A 69 2.54 0.96 -11.36
CA SER A 69 2.63 0.05 -10.22
C SER A 69 1.71 -1.15 -10.44
N LEU A 70 0.44 -1.03 -10.08
CA LEU A 70 -0.49 -2.14 -10.06
C LEU A 70 -1.36 -2.20 -11.30
N ASN A 71 -1.58 -3.43 -11.78
CA ASN A 71 -2.66 -3.76 -12.68
C ASN A 71 -3.88 -4.12 -11.84
N LEU A 72 -4.91 -3.29 -11.90
CA LEU A 72 -6.18 -3.48 -11.20
C LEU A 72 -7.35 -3.66 -12.20
N ASN A 73 -7.03 -4.10 -13.43
CA ASN A 73 -8.02 -4.27 -14.49
C ASN A 73 -9.09 -5.31 -14.14
N ASP A 74 -8.74 -6.33 -13.35
CA ASP A 74 -9.67 -7.39 -12.93
C ASP A 74 -10.64 -6.90 -11.84
N ILE A 75 -10.25 -5.90 -11.04
CA ILE A 75 -11.05 -5.39 -9.93
C ILE A 75 -11.82 -4.14 -10.33
N GLY A 76 -11.15 -3.18 -10.99
CA GLY A 76 -11.70 -1.85 -11.27
C GLY A 76 -11.51 -1.37 -12.70
N LYS A 77 -10.97 -2.19 -13.59
CA LYS A 77 -10.64 -1.85 -14.99
C LYS A 77 -9.77 -0.59 -15.10
N PHE A 78 -8.78 -0.46 -14.23
CA PHE A 78 -7.84 0.66 -14.24
C PHE A 78 -6.41 0.21 -13.90
N SER A 79 -5.47 1.03 -14.33
CA SER A 79 -4.06 0.93 -13.97
C SER A 79 -3.73 1.95 -12.90
N LEU A 80 -2.91 1.58 -11.93
CA LEU A 80 -2.44 2.46 -10.89
C LEU A 80 -0.98 2.85 -11.13
N ALA A 81 -0.70 4.15 -11.11
CA ALA A 81 0.65 4.68 -11.11
C ALA A 81 0.93 5.50 -9.85
N ILE A 82 2.17 5.39 -9.36
CA ILE A 82 2.69 6.18 -8.25
C ILE A 82 3.10 7.54 -8.81
N PRO A 83 2.58 8.67 -8.31
CA PRO A 83 2.96 10.00 -8.78
C PRO A 83 4.46 10.26 -8.67
N GLY A 84 5.05 10.85 -9.73
CA GLY A 84 6.48 11.18 -9.76
C GLY A 84 6.93 12.15 -8.67
N GLU A 85 6.01 12.93 -8.09
CA GLU A 85 6.30 13.82 -6.98
C GLU A 85 6.85 13.11 -5.73
N TYR A 86 6.48 11.84 -5.51
CA TYR A 86 7.05 11.04 -4.41
C TYR A 86 8.55 10.80 -4.62
N TYR A 87 8.97 10.52 -5.85
CA TYR A 87 10.38 10.38 -6.19
C TYR A 87 11.11 11.72 -6.03
N LEU A 88 10.57 12.80 -6.59
CA LEU A 88 11.21 14.13 -6.56
C LEU A 88 11.45 14.61 -5.13
N LYS A 89 10.51 14.35 -4.20
CA LYS A 89 10.68 14.68 -2.78
C LYS A 89 11.80 13.89 -2.10
N ALA A 90 12.11 12.70 -2.60
CA ALA A 90 13.05 11.75 -1.98
C ALA A 90 14.33 11.55 -2.83
N GLU A 91 14.44 12.15 -4.00
CA GLU A 91 15.46 11.91 -5.01
C GLU A 91 16.89 11.95 -4.45
N ARG A 92 17.21 12.96 -3.66
CA ARG A 92 18.55 13.12 -3.08
C ARG A 92 18.93 11.94 -2.20
N GLU A 93 18.03 11.52 -1.31
CA GLU A 93 18.28 10.42 -0.40
C GLU A 93 18.32 9.08 -1.13
N LEU A 94 17.42 8.89 -2.10
CA LEU A 94 17.39 7.68 -2.92
C LEU A 94 18.66 7.51 -3.74
N LYS A 95 19.19 8.60 -4.34
CA LYS A 95 20.45 8.57 -5.09
C LYS A 95 21.67 8.31 -4.18
N GLN A 96 21.67 8.89 -2.99
CA GLN A 96 22.82 8.79 -2.07
C GLN A 96 22.83 7.50 -1.26
N TYR A 97 21.67 7.00 -0.82
CA TYR A 97 21.55 5.91 0.16
C TYR A 97 20.73 4.71 -0.33
N GLY A 98 20.12 4.78 -1.51
CA GLY A 98 19.19 3.78 -2.00
C GLY A 98 17.87 3.71 -1.22
N ARG A 99 17.67 4.60 -0.23
CA ARG A 99 16.48 4.64 0.63
C ARG A 99 16.25 6.03 1.20
N VAL A 100 15.02 6.31 1.62
CA VAL A 100 14.66 7.55 2.33
C VAL A 100 14.97 7.34 3.83
N ARG A 101 15.92 8.10 4.36
CA ARG A 101 16.39 8.00 5.76
C ARG A 101 15.66 8.92 6.70
N THR A 102 15.20 10.07 6.19
CA THR A 102 14.46 11.08 6.98
C THR A 102 13.00 10.66 7.24
N ARG A 103 12.49 9.66 6.51
CA ARG A 103 11.15 9.14 6.74
C ARG A 103 11.15 8.27 8.00
N ARG A 104 10.25 8.58 8.95
CA ARG A 104 10.03 7.74 10.14
C ARG A 104 9.68 6.33 9.70
N PRO A 105 10.39 5.30 10.19
CA PRO A 105 10.03 3.91 9.92
C PRO A 105 8.62 3.62 10.45
N ARG A 106 7.86 2.85 9.69
CA ARG A 106 6.53 2.39 10.10
C ARG A 106 6.64 1.00 10.72
N PRO A 107 5.92 0.71 11.79
CA PRO A 107 5.84 -0.65 12.31
C PRO A 107 5.13 -1.52 11.28
N TRP A 108 5.56 -2.75 11.16
CA TRP A 108 4.97 -3.78 10.32
C TRP A 108 4.45 -4.91 11.22
N LEU A 109 3.21 -5.30 11.02
CA LEU A 109 2.57 -6.34 11.82
C LEU A 109 2.56 -7.70 11.12
N GLY A 110 2.64 -7.74 9.80
CA GLY A 110 2.63 -8.98 9.04
C GLY A 110 1.24 -9.59 8.95
N PHE A 111 0.24 -8.79 8.60
CA PHE A 111 -1.14 -9.25 8.41
C PHE A 111 -1.74 -8.70 7.11
N TYR A 112 -2.83 -9.30 6.68
CA TYR A 112 -3.58 -8.90 5.50
C TYR A 112 -5.01 -8.50 5.89
N PRO A 113 -5.22 -7.24 6.35
CA PRO A 113 -6.54 -6.77 6.73
C PRO A 113 -7.38 -6.41 5.50
N GLN A 114 -8.67 -6.67 5.58
CA GLN A 114 -9.66 -6.25 4.59
C GLN A 114 -10.76 -5.42 5.24
N SER A 115 -11.19 -4.34 4.55
CA SER A 115 -12.36 -3.58 4.95
C SER A 115 -13.60 -4.22 4.35
N PHE A 116 -14.54 -4.59 5.20
CA PHE A 116 -15.82 -5.16 4.78
C PHE A 116 -16.94 -4.72 5.71
N GLY A 117 -18.03 -4.15 5.17
CA GLY A 117 -19.21 -3.79 5.96
C GLY A 117 -18.95 -2.82 7.13
N GLY A 118 -17.95 -1.92 7.03
CA GLY A 118 -17.57 -1.02 8.13
C GLY A 118 -16.75 -1.71 9.23
N HIS A 119 -16.17 -2.86 8.94
CA HIS A 119 -15.27 -3.61 9.82
C HIS A 119 -13.93 -3.87 9.15
N VAL A 120 -12.91 -4.17 9.94
CA VAL A 120 -11.60 -4.59 9.47
C VAL A 120 -11.40 -6.05 9.85
N VAL A 121 -11.44 -6.95 8.88
CA VAL A 121 -11.28 -8.40 9.07
C VAL A 121 -9.88 -8.82 8.68
N ILE A 122 -9.25 -9.69 9.44
CA ILE A 122 -7.97 -10.30 9.09
C ILE A 122 -8.20 -11.43 8.10
N ALA A 123 -7.79 -11.21 6.85
CA ALA A 123 -7.91 -12.19 5.77
C ALA A 123 -6.70 -13.12 5.66
N GLY A 124 -5.66 -12.90 6.46
CA GLY A 124 -4.48 -13.74 6.51
C GLY A 124 -3.33 -13.10 7.28
N LEU A 125 -2.31 -13.90 7.53
CA LEU A 125 -1.12 -13.51 8.31
C LEU A 125 0.14 -13.94 7.57
N VAL A 126 1.23 -13.22 7.82
CA VAL A 126 2.57 -13.64 7.40
C VAL A 126 3.12 -14.59 8.45
N SER A 127 3.48 -15.80 8.02
CA SER A 127 4.03 -16.82 8.93
C SER A 127 5.30 -16.33 9.63
N GLY A 128 5.37 -16.52 10.95
CA GLY A 128 6.43 -16.00 11.79
C GLY A 128 6.40 -14.48 11.99
N GLY A 129 5.40 -13.80 11.47
CA GLY A 129 5.22 -12.34 11.61
C GLY A 129 4.78 -11.91 13.03
N PRO A 130 4.91 -10.61 13.34
CA PRO A 130 4.54 -10.08 14.66
C PRO A 130 3.09 -10.35 15.06
N ALA A 131 2.15 -10.18 14.14
CA ALA A 131 0.72 -10.40 14.40
C ALA A 131 0.43 -11.87 14.74
N GLU A 132 0.96 -12.81 13.96
CA GLU A 132 0.81 -14.23 14.23
C GLU A 132 1.39 -14.61 15.61
N LYS A 133 2.59 -14.12 15.93
CA LYS A 133 3.25 -14.35 17.23
C LYS A 133 2.48 -13.78 18.41
N SER A 134 1.69 -12.75 18.21
CA SER A 134 0.82 -12.16 19.24
C SER A 134 -0.49 -12.91 19.45
N GLY A 135 -0.77 -13.94 18.64
CA GLY A 135 -2.00 -14.72 18.73
C GLY A 135 -3.16 -14.18 17.91
N LEU A 136 -2.92 -13.20 17.01
CA LEU A 136 -3.90 -12.78 16.01
C LEU A 136 -4.15 -13.96 15.04
N ARG A 137 -5.38 -14.10 14.54
CA ARG A 137 -5.78 -15.19 13.65
C ARG A 137 -6.54 -14.66 12.45
N GLU A 138 -6.56 -15.43 11.39
CA GLU A 138 -7.48 -15.23 10.28
C GLU A 138 -8.94 -15.30 10.76
N GLY A 139 -9.78 -14.40 10.25
CA GLY A 139 -11.17 -14.25 10.69
C GLY A 139 -11.37 -13.24 11.84
N ASP A 140 -10.32 -12.86 12.57
CA ASP A 140 -10.45 -11.84 13.62
C ASP A 140 -10.94 -10.51 13.05
N ILE A 141 -11.84 -9.85 13.76
CA ILE A 141 -12.34 -8.53 13.42
C ILE A 141 -11.67 -7.50 14.35
N ILE A 142 -10.86 -6.61 13.80
CA ILE A 142 -10.26 -5.52 14.58
C ILE A 142 -11.30 -4.44 14.81
N VAL A 143 -11.66 -4.20 16.06
CA VAL A 143 -12.62 -3.15 16.47
C VAL A 143 -11.95 -1.90 17.00
N LYS A 144 -10.75 -2.04 17.64
CA LYS A 144 -9.93 -0.91 18.07
C LYS A 144 -8.45 -1.16 17.80
N ALA A 145 -7.74 -0.10 17.48
CA ALA A 145 -6.28 -0.04 17.51
C ALA A 145 -5.88 1.11 18.43
N GLU A 146 -5.02 0.85 19.41
CA GLU A 146 -4.75 1.76 20.52
C GLU A 146 -6.08 2.16 21.21
N GLN A 147 -6.37 3.44 21.32
CA GLN A 147 -7.61 3.95 21.91
C GLN A 147 -8.69 4.30 20.85
N GLN A 148 -8.42 4.03 19.55
CA GLN A 148 -9.28 4.47 18.45
C GLN A 148 -10.08 3.30 17.88
N GLU A 149 -11.37 3.50 17.67
CA GLU A 149 -12.18 2.59 16.88
C GLU A 149 -11.67 2.62 15.42
N VAL A 150 -11.64 1.45 14.78
CA VAL A 150 -11.23 1.31 13.39
C VAL A 150 -12.32 0.61 12.59
N ARG A 151 -12.73 1.24 11.49
CA ARG A 151 -13.79 0.76 10.60
C ARG A 151 -13.29 0.50 9.17
N SER A 152 -12.04 0.86 8.91
CA SER A 152 -11.41 0.71 7.59
C SER A 152 -9.90 0.50 7.72
N ARG A 153 -9.30 -0.12 6.70
CA ARG A 153 -7.84 -0.27 6.61
C ARG A 153 -7.09 1.07 6.71
N PRO A 154 -7.51 2.13 6.01
CA PRO A 154 -6.84 3.43 6.15
C PRO A 154 -6.82 3.95 7.58
N GLU A 155 -7.92 3.79 8.34
CA GLU A 155 -7.97 4.18 9.75
C GLU A 155 -7.02 3.32 10.58
N LEU A 156 -7.07 2.00 10.42
CA LEU A 156 -6.16 1.08 11.08
C LEU A 156 -4.70 1.46 10.80
N TYR A 157 -4.32 1.65 9.53
CA TYR A 157 -2.95 1.98 9.15
C TYR A 157 -2.49 3.33 9.72
N ARG A 158 -3.34 4.37 9.69
CA ARG A 158 -2.99 5.66 10.28
C ARG A 158 -2.76 5.56 11.78
N THR A 159 -3.52 4.72 12.47
CA THR A 159 -3.38 4.51 13.91
C THR A 159 -2.11 3.74 14.24
N ILE A 160 -1.89 2.57 13.66
CA ILE A 160 -0.71 1.75 13.98
C ILE A 160 0.61 2.44 13.56
N TRP A 161 0.60 3.21 12.48
CA TRP A 161 1.79 3.92 11.99
C TRP A 161 2.16 5.19 12.77
N GLN A 162 1.42 5.51 13.81
CA GLN A 162 1.85 6.51 14.80
C GLN A 162 2.95 5.97 15.72
N LYS A 163 3.08 4.66 15.82
CA LYS A 163 4.13 3.96 16.56
C LYS A 163 5.40 3.79 15.69
N ALA A 164 6.49 3.41 16.35
CA ALA A 164 7.72 3.00 15.69
C ALA A 164 7.87 1.45 15.72
N PRO A 165 8.71 0.87 14.84
CA PRO A 165 9.12 -0.52 15.00
C PRO A 165 9.72 -0.76 16.39
N GLY A 166 9.36 -1.89 17.01
CA GLY A 166 9.74 -2.24 18.39
C GLY A 166 8.75 -1.77 19.45
N GLU A 167 7.86 -0.82 19.14
CA GLU A 167 6.82 -0.39 20.08
C GLU A 167 5.63 -1.35 20.08
N GLN A 168 5.00 -1.46 21.24
CA GLN A 168 3.76 -2.22 21.43
C GLN A 168 2.58 -1.47 20.84
N ILE A 169 1.73 -2.21 20.13
CA ILE A 169 0.47 -1.78 19.55
C ILE A 169 -0.65 -2.60 20.19
N SER A 170 -1.60 -1.94 20.82
CA SER A 170 -2.77 -2.57 21.44
C SER A 170 -3.87 -2.73 20.39
N LEU A 171 -4.36 -3.95 20.23
CA LEU A 171 -5.50 -4.25 19.37
C LEU A 171 -6.61 -4.86 20.20
N ARG A 172 -7.85 -4.39 20.03
CA ARG A 172 -9.04 -5.09 20.49
C ARG A 172 -9.70 -5.73 19.28
N ILE A 173 -9.92 -7.03 19.38
CA ILE A 173 -10.52 -7.83 18.32
C ILE A 173 -11.82 -8.49 18.83
N LEU A 174 -12.66 -8.88 17.86
CA LEU A 174 -13.75 -9.83 18.10
C LEU A 174 -13.36 -11.16 17.41
N ARG A 175 -13.46 -12.23 18.17
CA ARG A 175 -13.29 -13.63 17.74
C ARG A 175 -14.39 -14.48 18.36
N ASP A 176 -15.17 -15.17 17.54
CA ASP A 176 -16.28 -16.02 18.02
C ASP A 176 -17.23 -15.25 18.99
N ASP A 177 -17.54 -14.00 18.65
CA ASP A 177 -18.34 -13.04 19.43
C ASP A 177 -17.71 -12.61 20.78
N GLU A 178 -16.50 -13.02 21.08
CA GLU A 178 -15.76 -12.59 22.27
C GLU A 178 -14.78 -11.45 21.97
N ALA A 179 -14.74 -10.46 22.85
CA ALA A 179 -13.78 -9.36 22.76
C ALA A 179 -12.45 -9.76 23.42
N ILE A 180 -11.37 -9.71 22.65
CA ILE A 180 -10.03 -10.07 23.10
C ILE A 180 -9.09 -8.87 22.91
N ASP A 181 -8.31 -8.57 23.93
CA ASP A 181 -7.24 -7.56 23.84
C ASP A 181 -5.90 -8.25 23.56
N LEU A 182 -5.24 -7.83 22.49
CA LEU A 182 -3.93 -8.33 22.06
C LEU A 182 -2.91 -7.20 22.08
N ALA A 183 -1.67 -7.54 22.42
CA ALA A 183 -0.51 -6.65 22.34
C ALA A 183 0.45 -7.17 21.26
N VAL A 184 0.65 -6.40 20.21
CA VAL A 184 1.54 -6.75 19.10
C VAL A 184 2.77 -5.86 19.15
N ILE A 185 3.96 -6.45 19.17
CA ILE A 185 5.21 -5.69 19.01
C ILE A 185 5.45 -5.51 17.52
N GLY A 186 5.29 -4.28 17.02
CA GLY A 186 5.48 -3.99 15.60
C GLY A 186 6.92 -4.25 15.15
N GLY A 187 7.11 -5.04 14.11
CA GLY A 187 8.42 -5.34 13.54
C GLY A 187 8.89 -4.29 12.53
N ASN A 188 10.10 -4.49 12.03
CA ASN A 188 10.59 -3.81 10.85
C ASN A 188 10.52 -4.79 9.67
N ARG A 189 9.74 -4.44 8.67
CA ARG A 189 9.53 -5.29 7.49
C ARG A 189 10.85 -5.66 6.78
N TRP A 190 11.80 -4.73 6.70
CA TRP A 190 13.08 -4.96 6.04
C TRP A 190 13.93 -6.00 6.77
N ASP A 191 13.91 -5.99 8.08
CA ASP A 191 14.71 -6.93 8.88
C ASP A 191 14.11 -8.33 8.80
N PHE A 192 12.78 -8.44 8.75
CA PHE A 192 12.08 -9.72 8.63
C PHE A 192 12.37 -10.45 7.31
N TYR A 193 12.43 -9.75 6.18
CA TYR A 193 12.65 -10.37 4.87
C TYR A 193 14.13 -10.48 4.47
N ARG A 194 15.05 -10.03 5.30
CA ARG A 194 16.50 -10.16 5.08
C ARG A 194 17.16 -11.26 5.92
N SER A 195 16.44 -11.80 6.88
CA SER A 195 16.88 -12.91 7.74
C SER A 195 16.67 -14.30 7.00
#